data_782e2396cceaebe987ad9f3f59699105
#
_entry.id   782e2396cceaebe987ad9f3f59699105
#
_cell.length_a   1.000
_cell.length_b   1.000
_cell.length_c   1.000
_cell.angle_alpha   90.00
_cell.angle_beta   90.00
_cell.angle_gamma   90.00
#
_symmetry.space_group_name_H-M   'P 1'
#
loop_
_entity.id
_entity.type
_entity.pdbx_description
1 polymer ?
#
loop_
_entity_poly.entity_id
_entity_poly.type
_entity_poly.pdbx_seq_one_letter_code
_entity_poly.pdbx_strand_id
1 'polypeptide(L)'
;VKSACVLSAAGDSRDPAAVRDAIVDEAARIVRDGPDEALFERLKKSEFGRRLRELDGFEGVCCAMADAYFRSEEYYDFPELYDELTAADAVEFLRGCMTPERMTLSVILPRQAEGEENAECSQP
;
A
#
# COMPACT_ATOMS: atom_id res chain seq x y z
N VAL A 1 -11.36 -17.52 -10.33
CA VAL A 1 -11.62 -16.17 -9.79
C VAL A 1 -10.41 -15.33 -10.13
N LYS A 2 -10.58 -14.20 -10.86
CA LYS A 2 -9.47 -13.28 -11.08
C LYS A 2 -9.11 -12.65 -9.75
N SER A 3 -7.89 -12.85 -9.27
CA SER A 3 -7.38 -12.19 -8.08
C SER A 3 -7.29 -10.69 -8.34
N ALA A 4 -7.84 -9.89 -7.43
CA ALA A 4 -7.67 -8.45 -7.44
C ALA A 4 -6.48 -8.09 -6.55
N CYS A 5 -5.57 -7.25 -7.05
CA CYS A 5 -4.50 -6.69 -6.26
C CYS A 5 -4.90 -5.27 -5.81
N VAL A 6 -4.72 -4.98 -4.53
CA VAL A 6 -4.99 -3.66 -3.95
C VAL A 6 -3.70 -3.13 -3.32
N LEU A 7 -3.28 -1.95 -3.76
CA LEU A 7 -2.24 -1.20 -3.08
C LEU A 7 -2.90 -0.23 -2.10
N SER A 8 -2.57 -0.32 -0.83
CA SER A 8 -3.12 0.55 0.21
C SER A 8 -2.03 1.34 0.92
N ALA A 9 -2.30 2.60 1.20
CA ALA A 9 -1.49 3.45 2.06
C ALA A 9 -2.40 4.10 3.10
N ALA A 10 -1.95 4.15 4.35
CA ALA A 10 -2.70 4.76 5.45
C ALA A 10 -1.77 5.59 6.33
N GLY A 11 -2.30 6.64 6.92
CA GLY A 11 -1.56 7.52 7.81
C GLY A 11 -2.42 8.70 8.27
N ASP A 12 -1.88 9.46 9.22
CA ASP A 12 -2.51 10.68 9.72
C ASP A 12 -2.02 11.88 8.92
N SER A 13 -2.93 12.78 8.55
CA SER A 13 -2.59 14.00 7.83
C SER A 13 -3.58 15.12 8.14
N ARG A 14 -3.08 16.36 8.12
CA ARG A 14 -3.92 17.56 8.17
C ARG A 14 -4.51 17.91 6.81
N ASP A 15 -3.90 17.41 5.73
CA ASP A 15 -4.36 17.59 4.35
C ASP A 15 -4.30 16.25 3.62
N PRO A 16 -5.35 15.43 3.74
CA PRO A 16 -5.40 14.12 3.08
C PRO A 16 -5.37 14.20 1.54
N ALA A 17 -5.89 15.29 0.97
CA ALA A 17 -5.89 15.47 -0.48
C ALA A 17 -4.46 15.68 -1.01
N ALA A 18 -3.68 16.54 -0.35
CA ALA A 18 -2.29 16.75 -0.70
C ALA A 18 -1.44 15.48 -0.58
N VAL A 19 -1.72 14.61 0.41
CA VAL A 19 -1.04 13.31 0.53
C VAL A 19 -1.38 12.39 -0.65
N ARG A 20 -2.66 12.30 -1.01
CA ARG A 20 -3.07 11.53 -2.20
C ARG A 20 -2.36 12.02 -3.45
N ASP A 21 -2.36 13.32 -3.68
CA ASP A 21 -1.77 13.92 -4.88
C ASP A 21 -0.25 13.69 -4.92
N ALA A 22 0.44 13.82 -3.79
CA ALA A 22 1.87 13.50 -3.68
C ALA A 22 2.18 12.03 -4.00
N ILE A 23 1.32 11.09 -3.59
CA ILE A 23 1.49 9.66 -3.93
C ILE A 23 1.32 9.44 -5.44
N VAL A 24 0.32 10.10 -6.05
CA VAL A 24 0.08 10.01 -7.51
C VAL A 24 1.24 10.59 -8.29
N ASP A 25 1.72 11.78 -7.91
CA ASP A 25 2.82 12.46 -8.56
C ASP A 25 4.12 11.66 -8.47
N GLU A 26 4.40 11.07 -7.31
CA GLU A 26 5.58 10.21 -7.14
C GLU A 26 5.49 8.93 -7.96
N ALA A 27 4.33 8.29 -8.01
CA ALA A 27 4.12 7.12 -8.87
C ALA A 27 4.32 7.48 -10.35
N ALA A 28 3.80 8.63 -10.80
CA ALA A 28 3.98 9.12 -12.16
C ALA A 28 5.47 9.44 -12.45
N ARG A 29 6.20 9.99 -11.47
CA ARG A 29 7.64 10.23 -11.58
C ARG A 29 8.40 8.92 -11.76
N ILE A 30 8.12 7.90 -10.93
CA ILE A 30 8.76 6.59 -11.02
C ILE A 30 8.47 5.92 -12.38
N VAL A 31 7.25 6.03 -12.88
CA VAL A 31 6.87 5.47 -14.20
C VAL A 31 7.60 6.16 -15.35
N ARG A 32 7.88 7.47 -15.23
CA ARG A 32 8.55 8.28 -16.27
C ARG A 32 10.06 8.15 -16.22
N ASP A 33 10.65 8.26 -15.03
CA ASP A 33 12.09 8.44 -14.83
C ASP A 33 12.79 7.14 -14.39
N GLY A 34 12.02 6.13 -14.01
CA GLY A 34 12.49 4.91 -13.35
C GLY A 34 12.63 5.08 -11.83
N PRO A 35 12.66 3.97 -11.08
CA PRO A 35 12.94 3.96 -9.66
C PRO A 35 14.45 4.13 -9.40
N ASP A 36 14.80 4.52 -8.17
CA ASP A 36 16.17 4.38 -7.67
C ASP A 36 16.48 2.89 -7.49
N GLU A 37 17.35 2.33 -8.33
CA GLU A 37 17.71 0.91 -8.31
C GLU A 37 18.34 0.48 -6.98
N ALA A 38 19.15 1.34 -6.35
CA ALA A 38 19.78 1.04 -5.07
C ALA A 38 18.73 0.99 -3.95
N LEU A 39 17.75 1.89 -4.00
CA LEU A 39 16.61 1.87 -3.08
C LEU A 39 15.74 0.62 -3.31
N PHE A 40 15.44 0.30 -4.56
CA PHE A 40 14.66 -0.88 -4.93
C PHE A 40 15.30 -2.16 -4.37
N GLU A 41 16.58 -2.38 -4.61
CA GLU A 41 17.31 -3.55 -4.12
C GLU A 41 17.35 -3.63 -2.58
N ARG A 42 17.47 -2.49 -1.91
CA ARG A 42 17.41 -2.43 -0.45
C ARG A 42 16.03 -2.79 0.09
N LEU A 43 14.97 -2.27 -0.54
CA LEU A 43 13.58 -2.58 -0.18
C LEU A 43 13.25 -4.05 -0.45
N LYS A 44 13.66 -4.58 -1.59
CA LYS A 44 13.53 -5.99 -1.96
C LYS A 44 14.14 -6.91 -0.89
N LYS A 45 15.37 -6.63 -0.45
CA LYS A 45 16.05 -7.39 0.62
C LYS A 45 15.35 -7.24 1.98
N SER A 46 14.89 -6.03 2.30
CA SER A 46 14.16 -5.76 3.55
C SER A 46 12.85 -6.54 3.60
N GLU A 47 12.11 -6.54 2.51
CA GLU A 47 10.83 -7.24 2.39
C GLU A 47 11.00 -8.76 2.42
N PHE A 48 12.02 -9.27 1.73
CA PHE A 48 12.39 -10.68 1.82
C PHE A 48 12.71 -11.10 3.27
N GLY A 49 13.51 -10.30 3.99
CA GLY A 49 13.82 -10.55 5.39
C GLY A 49 12.59 -10.46 6.31
N ARG A 50 11.62 -9.59 6.00
CA ARG A 50 10.33 -9.55 6.69
C ARG A 50 9.55 -10.85 6.46
N ARG A 51 9.47 -11.30 5.21
CA ARG A 51 8.79 -12.54 4.83
C ARG A 51 9.40 -13.76 5.52
N LEU A 52 10.73 -13.83 5.62
CA LEU A 52 11.38 -14.90 6.36
C LEU A 52 11.01 -14.92 7.86
N ARG A 53 10.91 -13.74 8.50
CA ARG A 53 10.50 -13.66 9.92
C ARG A 53 9.04 -14.09 10.13
N GLU A 54 8.18 -13.92 9.17
CA GLU A 54 6.79 -14.37 9.24
C GLU A 54 6.67 -15.90 9.34
N LEU A 55 7.68 -16.64 8.86
CA LEU A 55 7.72 -18.11 8.98
C LEU A 55 7.86 -18.60 10.44
N ASP A 56 8.28 -17.74 11.38
CA ASP A 56 8.35 -18.09 12.80
C ASP A 56 6.97 -18.14 13.47
N GLY A 57 5.93 -17.58 12.82
CA GLY A 57 4.57 -17.53 13.33
C GLY A 57 3.71 -18.70 12.84
N PHE A 58 3.56 -19.77 13.63
CA PHE A 58 2.80 -20.97 13.23
C PHE A 58 1.40 -20.67 12.69
N GLU A 59 0.60 -19.88 13.41
CA GLU A 59 -0.77 -19.54 13.00
C GLU A 59 -0.78 -18.76 11.66
N GLY A 60 0.12 -17.76 11.54
CA GLY A 60 0.25 -16.96 10.31
C GLY A 60 0.63 -17.82 9.11
N VAL A 61 1.57 -18.74 9.28
CA VAL A 61 2.00 -19.67 8.23
C VAL A 61 0.85 -20.59 7.82
N CYS A 62 0.12 -21.17 8.76
CA CYS A 62 -1.02 -22.03 8.45
C CYS A 62 -2.10 -21.29 7.66
N CYS A 63 -2.45 -20.07 8.07
CA CYS A 63 -3.42 -19.25 7.35
C CYS A 63 -2.93 -18.88 5.94
N ALA A 64 -1.67 -18.50 5.81
CA ALA A 64 -1.09 -18.12 4.52
C ALA A 64 -0.99 -19.31 3.56
N MET A 65 -0.65 -20.50 4.05
CA MET A 65 -0.65 -21.73 3.24
C MET A 65 -2.05 -22.11 2.77
N ALA A 66 -3.06 -21.97 3.64
CA ALA A 66 -4.45 -22.21 3.26
C ALA A 66 -4.93 -21.22 2.18
N ASP A 67 -4.57 -19.94 2.31
CA ASP A 67 -4.90 -18.91 1.33
C ASP A 67 -4.21 -19.18 -0.01
N ALA A 68 -2.92 -19.53 -0.02
CA ALA A 68 -2.18 -19.93 -1.21
C ALA A 68 -2.83 -21.13 -1.91
N TYR A 69 -3.21 -22.15 -1.13
CA TYR A 69 -3.92 -23.33 -1.67
C TYR A 69 -5.21 -22.95 -2.40
N PHE A 70 -6.02 -22.07 -1.83
CA PHE A 70 -7.26 -21.61 -2.48
C PHE A 70 -7.02 -20.74 -3.71
N ARG A 71 -5.85 -20.12 -3.82
CA ARG A 71 -5.42 -19.36 -5.01
C ARG A 71 -4.73 -20.23 -6.06
N SER A 72 -4.44 -21.49 -5.76
CA SER A 72 -3.61 -22.39 -6.59
C SER A 72 -2.18 -21.85 -6.74
N GLU A 73 -1.63 -21.32 -5.66
CA GLU A 73 -0.27 -20.79 -5.53
C GLU A 73 0.54 -21.67 -4.56
N GLU A 74 1.84 -21.76 -4.78
CA GLU A 74 2.75 -22.45 -3.86
C GLU A 74 3.29 -21.43 -2.84
N TYR A 75 3.04 -21.67 -1.55
CA TYR A 75 3.41 -20.73 -0.49
C TYR A 75 4.93 -20.50 -0.39
N TYR A 76 5.72 -21.52 -0.68
CA TYR A 76 7.18 -21.51 -0.54
C TYR A 76 7.95 -21.06 -1.80
N ASP A 77 7.29 -20.69 -2.88
CA ASP A 77 7.93 -20.20 -4.10
C ASP A 77 8.43 -18.75 -3.99
N PHE A 78 8.13 -18.06 -2.88
CA PHE A 78 8.49 -16.66 -2.72
C PHE A 78 10.01 -16.36 -2.82
N PRO A 79 10.97 -17.23 -2.44
CA PRO A 79 12.39 -16.94 -2.64
C PRO A 79 12.74 -16.81 -4.14
N GLU A 80 12.23 -17.70 -4.98
CA GLU A 80 12.46 -17.65 -6.42
C GLU A 80 11.80 -16.42 -7.04
N LEU A 81 10.57 -16.09 -6.63
CA LEU A 81 9.87 -14.89 -7.07
C LEU A 81 10.62 -13.60 -6.70
N TYR A 82 11.22 -13.55 -5.48
CA TYR A 82 12.03 -12.40 -5.09
C TYR A 82 13.33 -12.29 -5.88
N ASP A 83 13.96 -13.41 -6.27
CA ASP A 83 15.15 -13.39 -7.09
C ASP A 83 14.87 -12.87 -8.51
N GLU A 84 13.73 -13.26 -9.08
CA GLU A 84 13.31 -12.83 -10.42
C GLU A 84 12.79 -11.38 -10.48
N LEU A 85 12.27 -10.84 -9.36
CA LEU A 85 11.64 -9.53 -9.32
C LEU A 85 12.64 -8.40 -9.66
N THR A 86 12.29 -7.59 -10.65
CA THR A 86 13.11 -6.48 -11.14
C THR A 86 12.46 -5.11 -10.88
N ALA A 87 13.26 -4.06 -10.96
CA ALA A 87 12.75 -2.68 -10.90
C ALA A 87 11.78 -2.36 -12.05
N ALA A 88 11.96 -3.00 -13.20
CA ALA A 88 11.05 -2.84 -14.35
C ALA A 88 9.66 -3.40 -14.07
N ASP A 89 9.56 -4.53 -13.36
CA ASP A 89 8.27 -5.12 -12.96
C ASP A 89 7.50 -4.18 -12.03
N ALA A 90 8.20 -3.50 -11.11
CA ALA A 90 7.60 -2.50 -10.23
C ALA A 90 7.05 -1.30 -11.03
N VAL A 91 7.77 -0.84 -12.05
CA VAL A 91 7.30 0.25 -12.95
C VAL A 91 6.07 -0.19 -13.74
N GLU A 92 6.06 -1.41 -14.29
CA GLU A 92 4.93 -1.94 -15.04
C GLU A 92 3.69 -2.07 -14.14
N PHE A 93 3.88 -2.57 -12.93
CA PHE A 93 2.82 -2.65 -11.93
C PHE A 93 2.23 -1.27 -11.61
N LEU A 94 3.06 -0.27 -11.31
CA LEU A 94 2.61 1.09 -11.01
C LEU A 94 1.85 1.70 -12.20
N ARG A 95 2.33 1.50 -13.43
CA ARG A 95 1.65 1.97 -14.64
C ARG A 95 0.25 1.37 -14.79
N GLY A 96 0.07 0.13 -14.37
CA GLY A 96 -1.21 -0.57 -14.46
C GLY A 96 -2.20 -0.26 -13.33
N CYS A 97 -1.73 0.03 -12.12
CA CYS A 97 -2.59 0.18 -10.93
C CYS A 97 -2.80 1.63 -10.48
N MET A 98 -1.82 2.54 -10.71
CA MET A 98 -1.86 3.91 -10.21
C MET A 98 -2.47 4.86 -11.25
N THR A 99 -3.73 4.63 -11.61
CA THR A 99 -4.49 5.53 -12.48
C THR A 99 -5.59 6.22 -11.68
N PRO A 100 -5.96 7.47 -11.99
CA PRO A 100 -6.99 8.22 -11.26
C PRO A 100 -8.31 7.44 -11.09
N GLU A 101 -8.69 6.67 -12.11
CA GLU A 101 -9.94 5.90 -12.14
C GLU A 101 -9.92 4.69 -11.19
N ARG A 102 -8.74 4.28 -10.74
CA ARG A 102 -8.55 3.12 -9.86
C ARG A 102 -8.22 3.50 -8.43
N MET A 103 -8.22 4.80 -8.11
CA MET A 103 -7.88 5.30 -6.79
C MET A 103 -9.12 5.68 -5.99
N THR A 104 -9.08 5.39 -4.70
CA THR A 104 -10.11 5.80 -3.74
C THR A 104 -9.42 6.39 -2.52
N LEU A 105 -9.88 7.55 -2.06
CA LEU A 105 -9.46 8.17 -0.81
C LEU A 105 -10.58 8.02 0.22
N SER A 106 -10.26 7.42 1.36
CA SER A 106 -11.15 7.39 2.53
C SER A 106 -10.55 8.26 3.63
N VAL A 107 -11.35 9.18 4.17
CA VAL A 107 -10.92 10.11 5.22
C VAL A 107 -11.82 9.96 6.43
N ILE A 108 -11.21 9.74 7.59
CA ILE A 108 -11.91 9.72 8.88
C ILE A 108 -11.60 11.05 9.57
N LEU A 109 -12.62 11.87 9.75
CA LEU A 109 -12.50 13.15 10.45
C LEU A 109 -12.82 12.97 11.94
N PRO A 110 -12.17 13.74 12.83
CA PRO A 110 -12.56 13.77 14.23
C PRO A 110 -14.02 14.26 14.36
N ARG A 111 -14.75 13.68 15.29
CA ARG A 111 -16.10 14.13 15.61
C ARG A 111 -16.02 15.52 16.21
N GLN A 112 -16.66 16.51 15.60
CA GLN A 112 -16.81 17.83 16.21
C GLN A 112 -17.60 17.66 17.50
N ALA A 113 -17.08 18.21 18.61
CA ALA A 113 -17.83 18.25 19.86
C ALA A 113 -19.05 19.15 19.65
N GLU A 114 -20.25 18.60 19.81
CA GLU A 114 -21.49 19.36 19.80
C GLU A 114 -21.46 20.31 21.02
N GLY A 115 -21.03 21.57 20.86
CA GLY A 115 -20.93 22.49 22.01
C GLY A 115 -20.53 23.93 21.76
N GLU A 116 -20.14 24.32 20.55
CA GLU A 116 -19.67 25.72 20.36
C GLU A 116 -20.60 26.61 19.49
N GLU A 117 -21.77 26.17 19.11
CA GLU A 117 -22.67 26.92 18.21
C GLU A 117 -23.73 27.77 18.94
N ASN A 118 -23.70 27.89 20.28
CA ASN A 118 -24.72 28.65 21.03
C ASN A 118 -24.17 29.82 21.88
N ALA A 119 -22.97 30.34 21.62
CA ALA A 119 -22.41 31.42 22.44
C ALA A 119 -22.45 32.83 21.78
N GLU A 120 -22.96 32.99 20.57
CA GLU A 120 -22.92 34.29 19.88
C GLU A 120 -24.28 34.92 19.55
N CYS A 121 -25.34 34.58 20.26
CA CYS A 121 -26.62 35.26 20.06
C CYS A 121 -27.33 35.58 21.39
N SER A 122 -26.68 36.38 22.27
CA SER A 122 -27.36 37.05 23.37
C SER A 122 -26.49 38.15 23.94
N GLN A 123 -26.46 39.30 23.30
CA GLN A 123 -26.25 40.57 23.99
C GLN A 123 -27.29 41.61 23.53
N PRO A 124 -27.88 42.35 24.49
CA PRO A 124 -29.02 43.26 24.29
C PRO A 124 -28.67 44.54 23.56
#